data_c39eb85ff7265cfc420fc2835b07077b
#
_entry.id   c39eb85ff7265cfc420fc2835b07077b
#
_cell.length_a   1.000
_cell.length_b   1.000
_cell.length_c   1.000
_cell.angle_alpha   90.00
_cell.angle_beta   90.00
_cell.angle_gamma   90.00
#
_symmetry.space_group_name_H-M   'P 1'
#
loop_
_entity.id
_entity.type
_entity.pdbx_description
1 polymer ?
#
loop_
_entity_poly.entity_id
_entity_poly.type
_entity_poly.pdbx_seq_one_letter_code
_entity_poly.pdbx_strand_id
1 'polypeptide(L)'
;MQEAAIAPSASADRRAFYDRLDPHALAPLWEVLKGLVPPEPRPKSVPHAWSYAEVRPLLLESGALLSAEEAVRRVLVLENPALRGQSRIAGTMYAGVQLVLPGETAPAHRHSASALRLVLESEGGFTAVAGERTTMRRGDFIITPSWAWHDHGNDGDGPVIWVDGLDIALVNFFEAGFGQGYNDKRQQITRPEGASLARFGSGMLPIEANSPFGGTSPIFSYPYDRSREAVTALAAAGAPDDHFAHTLRYANPIDGGWAMPTIATWLTHLPQGFATQAVRSTDAQVVVVLEGEIGAEIGEARFTLHESDILAVPGWAWRRLHASREAIVFGFSDRSAQEKLGYWREERR
;
A
#
# COMPACT_ATOMS: atom_id res chain seq x y z
N MET A 1 -3.85 25.15 6.32
CA MET A 1 -3.43 25.57 7.70
C MET A 1 -4.70 25.81 8.50
N GLN A 2 -4.95 25.00 9.52
CA GLN A 2 -6.02 25.31 10.48
C GLN A 2 -5.47 26.40 11.41
N GLU A 3 -6.10 27.56 11.43
CA GLU A 3 -5.88 28.56 12.48
C GLU A 3 -6.03 27.89 13.84
N ALA A 4 -5.04 28.02 14.69
CA ALA A 4 -5.12 27.57 16.07
C ALA A 4 -6.15 28.46 16.80
N ALA A 5 -7.39 27.98 16.90
CA ALA A 5 -8.45 28.70 17.58
C ALA A 5 -8.06 28.86 19.05
N ILE A 6 -7.83 30.09 19.48
CA ILE A 6 -7.61 30.47 20.90
C ILE A 6 -8.82 30.03 21.69
N ALA A 7 -8.61 29.34 22.81
CA ALA A 7 -9.72 28.89 23.68
C ALA A 7 -10.64 30.05 24.08
N PRO A 8 -11.98 29.92 24.00
CA PRO A 8 -12.94 30.99 24.30
C PRO A 8 -12.84 31.54 25.71
N SER A 9 -12.15 30.87 26.64
CA SER A 9 -12.00 31.22 28.07
C SER A 9 -10.75 32.03 28.41
N ALA A 10 -9.95 32.47 27.41
CA ALA A 10 -8.76 33.27 27.70
C ALA A 10 -9.10 34.65 28.26
N SER A 11 -8.43 35.09 29.36
CA SER A 11 -8.59 36.44 29.93
C SER A 11 -8.24 37.51 28.91
N ALA A 12 -8.74 38.76 29.11
CA ALA A 12 -8.43 39.90 28.24
C ALA A 12 -6.90 40.10 28.09
N ASP A 13 -6.16 39.97 29.20
CA ASP A 13 -4.71 40.14 29.25
C ASP A 13 -4.00 39.03 28.42
N ARG A 14 -4.51 37.80 28.47
CA ARG A 14 -3.95 36.68 27.69
C ARG A 14 -4.18 36.87 26.19
N ARG A 15 -5.38 37.35 25.80
CA ARG A 15 -5.64 37.69 24.40
C ARG A 15 -4.71 38.79 23.89
N ALA A 16 -4.60 39.90 24.64
CA ALA A 16 -3.70 41.00 24.31
C ALA A 16 -2.22 40.57 24.22
N PHE A 17 -1.83 39.57 25.01
CA PHE A 17 -0.51 38.95 24.87
C PHE A 17 -0.40 38.18 23.57
N TYR A 18 -1.37 37.36 23.19
CA TYR A 18 -1.35 36.57 21.95
C TYR A 18 -1.33 37.45 20.71
N ASP A 19 -2.10 38.56 20.72
CA ASP A 19 -2.08 39.56 19.63
C ASP A 19 -0.68 40.15 19.38
N ARG A 20 0.17 40.22 20.43
CA ARG A 20 1.58 40.63 20.24
C ARG A 20 2.50 39.53 19.73
N LEU A 21 2.09 38.25 19.79
CA LEU A 21 2.87 37.13 19.23
C LEU A 21 2.71 37.02 17.73
N ASP A 22 1.52 37.32 17.19
CA ASP A 22 1.18 37.18 15.78
C ASP A 22 2.14 37.86 14.81
N PRO A 23 2.53 39.15 15.00
CA PRO A 23 3.48 39.81 14.12
C PRO A 23 4.86 39.15 14.08
N HIS A 24 5.17 38.33 15.08
CA HIS A 24 6.45 37.60 15.19
C HIS A 24 6.32 36.12 14.77
N ALA A 25 5.17 35.69 14.21
CA ALA A 25 4.86 34.30 13.86
C ALA A 25 5.09 33.33 15.03
N LEU A 26 4.78 33.74 16.27
CA LEU A 26 4.89 32.94 17.48
C LEU A 26 3.53 32.39 17.89
N ALA A 27 3.45 31.11 18.21
CA ALA A 27 2.24 30.46 18.75
C ALA A 27 2.48 29.92 20.17
N PRO A 28 1.55 30.13 21.13
CA PRO A 28 1.67 29.65 22.49
C PRO A 28 1.44 28.15 22.55
N LEU A 29 2.49 27.35 22.79
CA LEU A 29 2.43 25.87 22.84
C LEU A 29 1.34 25.35 23.77
N TRP A 30 1.11 25.99 24.93
CA TRP A 30 0.10 25.55 25.90
C TRP A 30 -1.35 25.61 25.40
N GLU A 31 -1.63 26.36 24.35
CA GLU A 31 -2.97 26.37 23.73
C GLU A 31 -3.14 25.17 22.76
N VAL A 32 -2.06 24.70 22.14
CA VAL A 32 -2.12 23.65 21.10
C VAL A 32 -1.54 22.31 21.54
N LEU A 33 -0.89 22.24 22.71
CA LEU A 33 -0.14 21.07 23.19
C LEU A 33 -0.97 19.77 23.19
N LYS A 34 -2.22 19.82 23.68
CA LYS A 34 -3.12 18.65 23.72
C LYS A 34 -3.50 18.12 22.33
N GLY A 35 -3.46 18.98 21.32
CA GLY A 35 -3.66 18.62 19.93
C GLY A 35 -2.42 18.02 19.30
N LEU A 36 -1.23 18.56 19.66
CA LEU A 36 0.06 18.09 19.12
C LEU A 36 0.52 16.76 19.73
N VAL A 37 0.26 16.55 21.03
CA VAL A 37 0.65 15.34 21.76
C VAL A 37 -0.59 14.75 22.45
N PRO A 38 -1.49 14.11 21.70
CA PRO A 38 -2.66 13.47 22.28
C PRO A 38 -2.25 12.20 23.05
N PRO A 39 -3.07 11.77 24.04
CA PRO A 39 -2.79 10.58 24.86
C PRO A 39 -2.88 9.26 24.04
N GLU A 40 -3.61 9.26 22.93
CA GLU A 40 -3.74 8.14 21.99
C GLU A 40 -3.68 8.62 20.54
N PRO A 41 -3.24 7.76 19.59
CA PRO A 41 -3.28 8.08 18.16
C PRO A 41 -4.69 8.51 17.71
N ARG A 42 -4.77 9.53 16.87
CA ARG A 42 -6.02 10.07 16.31
C ARG A 42 -5.99 10.02 14.79
N PRO A 43 -6.21 8.83 14.18
CA PRO A 43 -6.25 8.72 12.72
C PRO A 43 -7.38 9.57 12.15
N LYS A 44 -7.14 10.19 11.01
CA LYS A 44 -8.16 10.96 10.28
C LYS A 44 -8.98 10.10 9.33
N SER A 45 -8.42 8.98 8.87
CA SER A 45 -9.11 8.02 8.01
C SER A 45 -10.19 7.27 8.78
N VAL A 46 -11.23 6.82 8.07
CA VAL A 46 -12.30 5.97 8.58
C VAL A 46 -12.22 4.58 7.93
N PRO A 47 -12.75 3.52 8.57
CA PRO A 47 -12.92 2.23 7.91
C PRO A 47 -13.76 2.38 6.66
N HIS A 48 -13.31 1.82 5.52
CA HIS A 48 -14.06 1.88 4.28
C HIS A 48 -13.65 0.71 3.35
N ALA A 49 -14.63 0.17 2.64
CA ALA A 49 -14.41 -0.88 1.66
C ALA A 49 -14.86 -0.42 0.27
N TRP A 50 -14.12 -0.85 -0.75
CA TRP A 50 -14.50 -0.69 -2.16
C TRP A 50 -14.80 -2.07 -2.73
N SER A 51 -16.03 -2.24 -3.24
CA SER A 51 -16.40 -3.44 -3.97
C SER A 51 -15.77 -3.40 -5.36
N TYR A 52 -15.00 -4.43 -5.69
CA TYR A 52 -14.40 -4.53 -7.01
C TYR A 52 -15.47 -4.68 -8.12
N ALA A 53 -16.58 -5.32 -7.79
CA ALA A 53 -17.72 -5.42 -8.71
C ALA A 53 -18.29 -4.06 -9.12
N GLU A 54 -18.18 -3.04 -8.25
CA GLU A 54 -18.58 -1.65 -8.54
C GLU A 54 -17.46 -0.84 -9.18
N VAL A 55 -16.22 -1.01 -8.73
CA VAL A 55 -15.05 -0.25 -9.22
C VAL A 55 -14.68 -0.66 -10.66
N ARG A 56 -14.71 -1.96 -10.97
CA ARG A 56 -14.27 -2.49 -12.26
C ARG A 56 -15.04 -1.90 -13.46
N PRO A 57 -16.39 -1.84 -13.47
CA PRO A 57 -17.13 -1.21 -14.57
C PRO A 57 -16.76 0.26 -14.79
N LEU A 58 -16.61 1.04 -13.70
CA LEU A 58 -16.22 2.46 -13.78
C LEU A 58 -14.78 2.61 -14.33
N LEU A 59 -13.89 1.70 -13.95
CA LEU A 59 -12.52 1.69 -14.47
C LEU A 59 -12.49 1.37 -15.97
N LEU A 60 -13.25 0.39 -16.43
CA LEU A 60 -13.39 0.07 -17.86
C LEU A 60 -14.03 1.21 -18.65
N GLU A 61 -15.05 1.88 -18.10
CA GLU A 61 -15.66 3.06 -18.69
C GLU A 61 -14.63 4.17 -18.90
N SER A 62 -13.73 4.41 -17.93
CA SER A 62 -12.63 5.38 -18.09
C SER A 62 -11.73 5.05 -19.28
N GLY A 63 -11.57 3.76 -19.61
CA GLY A 63 -10.83 3.31 -20.78
C GLY A 63 -11.48 3.67 -22.11
N ALA A 64 -12.82 3.75 -22.14
CA ALA A 64 -13.57 4.18 -23.30
C ALA A 64 -13.60 5.72 -23.46
N LEU A 65 -13.43 6.46 -22.35
CA LEU A 65 -13.52 7.93 -22.34
C LEU A 65 -12.17 8.62 -22.56
N LEU A 66 -11.06 8.00 -22.11
CA LEU A 66 -9.73 8.60 -22.12
C LEU A 66 -8.71 7.65 -22.77
N SER A 67 -7.94 8.15 -23.71
CA SER A 67 -6.78 7.42 -24.23
C SER A 67 -5.68 7.26 -23.17
N ALA A 68 -4.78 6.29 -23.37
CA ALA A 68 -3.62 6.14 -22.50
C ALA A 68 -2.70 7.38 -22.51
N GLU A 69 -2.66 8.11 -23.63
CA GLU A 69 -1.86 9.32 -23.78
C GLU A 69 -2.44 10.49 -22.98
N GLU A 70 -3.77 10.70 -23.04
CA GLU A 70 -4.45 11.75 -22.27
C GLU A 70 -4.40 11.48 -20.75
N ALA A 71 -4.63 10.23 -20.35
CA ALA A 71 -4.62 9.86 -18.93
C ALA A 71 -3.20 9.83 -18.34
N VAL A 72 -2.14 9.67 -19.14
CA VAL A 72 -0.76 9.34 -18.73
C VAL A 72 -0.72 8.07 -17.85
N ARG A 73 -1.61 8.02 -16.86
CA ARG A 73 -1.90 6.88 -15.97
C ARG A 73 -3.40 6.81 -15.74
N ARG A 74 -4.03 5.76 -16.26
CA ARG A 74 -5.48 5.55 -16.06
C ARG A 74 -5.71 4.83 -14.73
N VAL A 75 -5.84 5.63 -13.68
CA VAL A 75 -6.00 5.17 -12.30
C VAL A 75 -7.22 5.81 -11.66
N LEU A 76 -8.07 5.00 -11.05
CA LEU A 76 -9.08 5.48 -10.10
C LEU A 76 -8.49 5.43 -8.69
N VAL A 77 -8.28 6.59 -8.10
CA VAL A 77 -7.72 6.72 -6.74
C VAL A 77 -8.76 6.31 -5.71
N LEU A 78 -8.39 5.39 -4.81
CA LEU A 78 -9.21 4.95 -3.69
C LEU A 78 -9.09 5.97 -2.55
N GLU A 79 -9.84 7.06 -2.62
CA GLU A 79 -9.80 8.09 -1.60
C GLU A 79 -10.69 7.76 -0.41
N ASN A 80 -10.09 7.72 0.77
CA ASN A 80 -10.84 7.57 2.01
C ASN A 80 -11.93 8.65 2.14
N PRO A 81 -13.18 8.31 2.50
CA PRO A 81 -14.26 9.29 2.62
C PRO A 81 -13.93 10.49 3.52
N ALA A 82 -13.12 10.29 4.56
CA ALA A 82 -12.67 11.36 5.46
C ALA A 82 -11.43 12.13 4.97
N LEU A 83 -10.83 11.71 3.84
CA LEU A 83 -9.60 12.29 3.26
C LEU A 83 -9.79 12.72 1.80
N ARG A 84 -11.01 13.05 1.40
CA ARG A 84 -11.33 13.47 0.02
C ARG A 84 -10.46 14.62 -0.44
N GLY A 85 -9.96 14.53 -1.68
CA GLY A 85 -9.05 15.51 -2.28
C GLY A 85 -7.59 15.42 -1.81
N GLN A 86 -7.23 14.39 -1.01
CA GLN A 86 -5.88 14.19 -0.52
C GLN A 86 -5.16 13.00 -1.17
N SER A 87 -5.82 12.28 -2.09
CA SER A 87 -5.29 11.10 -2.76
C SER A 87 -4.73 10.05 -1.78
N ARG A 88 -5.41 9.81 -0.65
CA ARG A 88 -4.99 8.86 0.39
C ARG A 88 -6.10 7.86 0.72
N ILE A 89 -5.71 6.58 0.77
CA ILE A 89 -6.60 5.51 1.19
C ILE A 89 -6.69 5.39 2.72
N ALA A 90 -5.55 5.49 3.41
CA ALA A 90 -5.47 5.51 4.88
C ALA A 90 -4.07 5.93 5.32
N GLY A 91 -3.94 6.61 6.46
CA GLY A 91 -2.65 7.01 7.03
C GLY A 91 -1.77 7.77 6.02
N THR A 92 -0.57 7.26 5.76
CA THR A 92 0.38 7.78 4.76
C THR A 92 0.30 7.05 3.42
N MET A 93 -0.67 6.13 3.25
CA MET A 93 -0.76 5.28 2.08
C MET A 93 -1.64 5.90 0.99
N TYR A 94 -1.13 5.90 -0.24
CA TYR A 94 -1.90 6.04 -1.46
C TYR A 94 -2.32 4.63 -1.93
N ALA A 95 -3.52 4.50 -2.49
CA ALA A 95 -3.88 3.36 -3.31
C ALA A 95 -4.78 3.80 -4.46
N GLY A 96 -4.69 3.06 -5.57
CA GLY A 96 -5.52 3.26 -6.74
C GLY A 96 -5.66 1.97 -7.54
N VAL A 97 -6.68 1.88 -8.38
CA VAL A 97 -6.87 0.77 -9.32
C VAL A 97 -6.53 1.27 -10.71
N GLN A 98 -5.50 0.70 -11.31
CA GLN A 98 -4.99 1.09 -12.63
C GLN A 98 -5.45 0.12 -13.71
N LEU A 99 -5.72 0.67 -14.90
CA LEU A 99 -6.12 -0.05 -16.11
C LEU A 99 -5.14 0.23 -17.25
N VAL A 100 -4.73 -0.85 -17.94
CA VAL A 100 -4.03 -0.80 -19.23
C VAL A 100 -4.79 -1.71 -20.21
N LEU A 101 -5.32 -1.12 -21.27
CA LEU A 101 -6.05 -1.84 -22.32
C LEU A 101 -5.08 -2.53 -23.30
N PRO A 102 -5.56 -3.49 -24.11
CA PRO A 102 -4.76 -4.13 -25.15
C PRO A 102 -4.00 -3.14 -26.04
N GLY A 103 -2.71 -3.41 -26.26
CA GLY A 103 -1.82 -2.57 -27.07
C GLY A 103 -1.36 -1.27 -26.43
N GLU A 104 -1.86 -0.90 -25.25
CA GLU A 104 -1.44 0.31 -24.55
C GLU A 104 -0.11 0.16 -23.83
N THR A 105 0.59 1.27 -23.70
CA THR A 105 1.81 1.40 -22.87
C THR A 105 1.70 2.64 -22.00
N ALA A 106 1.81 2.47 -20.68
CA ALA A 106 2.01 3.55 -19.74
C ALA A 106 3.50 3.94 -19.76
N PRO A 107 3.86 5.19 -20.17
CA PRO A 107 5.23 5.57 -20.53
C PRO A 107 6.24 5.40 -19.40
N ALA A 108 7.48 5.10 -19.77
CA ALA A 108 8.60 4.94 -18.84
C ALA A 108 8.90 6.22 -18.09
N HIS A 109 9.05 6.10 -16.78
CA HIS A 109 9.38 7.21 -15.87
C HIS A 109 10.01 6.67 -14.59
N ARG A 110 10.42 7.56 -13.72
CA ARG A 110 10.80 7.25 -12.33
C ARG A 110 10.33 8.37 -11.39
N HIS A 111 10.14 8.03 -10.14
CA HIS A 111 9.74 8.97 -9.11
C HIS A 111 10.34 8.58 -7.75
N SER A 112 10.39 9.55 -6.82
CA SER A 112 10.92 9.35 -5.48
C SER A 112 10.06 8.42 -4.61
N ALA A 113 8.75 8.37 -4.83
CA ALA A 113 7.89 7.41 -4.14
C ALA A 113 8.23 5.98 -4.55
N SER A 114 8.14 5.05 -3.60
CA SER A 114 8.14 3.61 -3.89
C SER A 114 6.72 3.15 -4.21
N ALA A 115 6.59 2.17 -5.10
CA ALA A 115 5.30 1.61 -5.48
C ALA A 115 5.29 0.09 -5.37
N LEU A 116 4.14 -0.44 -4.96
CA LEU A 116 3.78 -1.85 -5.09
C LEU A 116 2.64 -1.99 -6.10
N ARG A 117 2.53 -3.17 -6.72
CA ARG A 117 1.38 -3.58 -7.53
C ARG A 117 0.91 -4.96 -7.11
N LEU A 118 -0.37 -5.06 -6.84
CA LEU A 118 -1.05 -6.35 -6.68
C LEU A 118 -1.96 -6.56 -7.89
N VAL A 119 -1.65 -7.57 -8.69
CA VAL A 119 -2.36 -7.82 -9.95
C VAL A 119 -3.72 -8.45 -9.66
N LEU A 120 -4.80 -7.83 -10.15
CA LEU A 120 -6.17 -8.37 -10.04
C LEU A 120 -6.58 -9.14 -11.30
N GLU A 121 -6.29 -8.59 -12.49
CA GLU A 121 -6.57 -9.20 -13.79
C GLU A 121 -5.40 -8.94 -14.74
N SER A 122 -4.94 -9.99 -15.44
CA SER A 122 -3.91 -9.84 -16.48
C SER A 122 -3.82 -11.06 -17.37
N GLU A 123 -3.91 -10.80 -18.68
CA GLU A 123 -3.55 -11.74 -19.74
C GLU A 123 -2.63 -11.00 -20.72
N GLY A 124 -1.31 -11.21 -20.60
CA GLY A 124 -0.29 -10.55 -21.45
C GLY A 124 0.17 -9.18 -20.94
N GLY A 125 -0.30 -8.73 -19.79
CA GLY A 125 0.23 -7.53 -19.12
C GLY A 125 1.66 -7.72 -18.62
N PHE A 126 2.41 -6.61 -18.61
CA PHE A 126 3.77 -6.61 -18.07
C PHE A 126 4.09 -5.29 -17.38
N THR A 127 5.04 -5.35 -16.48
CA THR A 127 5.80 -4.19 -15.99
C THR A 127 7.29 -4.42 -16.23
N ALA A 128 8.02 -3.37 -16.56
CA ALA A 128 9.46 -3.40 -16.58
C ALA A 128 10.00 -2.53 -15.44
N VAL A 129 10.96 -3.02 -14.69
CA VAL A 129 11.59 -2.32 -13.56
C VAL A 129 13.10 -2.42 -13.69
N ALA A 130 13.78 -1.28 -13.74
CA ALA A 130 15.24 -1.17 -13.80
C ALA A 130 15.87 -2.11 -14.86
N GLY A 131 15.26 -2.21 -16.05
CA GLY A 131 15.74 -3.02 -17.16
C GLY A 131 15.37 -4.51 -17.11
N GLU A 132 14.52 -4.93 -16.19
CA GLU A 132 13.96 -6.28 -16.13
C GLU A 132 12.45 -6.23 -16.39
N ARG A 133 11.99 -6.88 -17.45
CA ARG A 133 10.57 -7.06 -17.74
C ARG A 133 10.02 -8.20 -16.91
N THR A 134 8.82 -8.02 -16.36
CA THR A 134 8.09 -9.03 -15.60
C THR A 134 6.68 -9.16 -16.18
N THR A 135 6.32 -10.37 -16.60
CA THR A 135 4.94 -10.70 -16.96
C THR A 135 4.07 -10.70 -15.72
N MET A 136 2.92 -10.05 -15.80
CA MET A 136 1.97 -9.91 -14.69
C MET A 136 0.93 -11.01 -14.76
N ARG A 137 0.70 -11.71 -13.64
CA ARG A 137 -0.38 -12.69 -13.47
C ARG A 137 -1.20 -12.34 -12.24
N ARG A 138 -2.47 -12.76 -12.21
CA ARG A 138 -3.36 -12.51 -11.07
C ARG A 138 -2.71 -12.96 -9.76
N GLY A 139 -2.74 -12.09 -8.75
CA GLY A 139 -2.17 -12.30 -7.43
C GLY A 139 -0.68 -11.97 -7.31
N ASP A 140 0.04 -11.75 -8.42
CA ASP A 140 1.46 -11.36 -8.35
C ASP A 140 1.63 -10.04 -7.60
N PHE A 141 2.62 -10.02 -6.71
CA PHE A 141 3.07 -8.81 -6.03
C PHE A 141 4.37 -8.31 -6.68
N ILE A 142 4.34 -7.06 -7.16
CA ILE A 142 5.43 -6.45 -7.91
C ILE A 142 5.86 -5.16 -7.24
N ILE A 143 7.17 -4.94 -7.15
CA ILE A 143 7.77 -3.75 -6.53
C ILE A 143 8.37 -2.84 -7.60
N THR A 144 8.13 -1.54 -7.48
CA THR A 144 8.93 -0.49 -8.09
C THR A 144 9.66 0.27 -6.98
N PRO A 145 10.97 0.06 -6.83
CA PRO A 145 11.77 0.80 -5.87
C PRO A 145 11.77 2.31 -6.17
N SER A 146 11.95 3.12 -5.11
CA SER A 146 12.22 4.55 -5.28
C SER A 146 13.30 4.80 -6.32
N TRP A 147 13.03 5.74 -7.23
CA TRP A 147 13.93 6.20 -8.27
C TRP A 147 14.35 5.15 -9.32
N ALA A 148 13.69 3.99 -9.36
CA ALA A 148 13.88 2.99 -10.40
C ALA A 148 13.06 3.35 -11.65
N TRP A 149 13.68 3.27 -12.85
CA TRP A 149 12.96 3.37 -14.10
C TRP A 149 11.95 2.25 -14.24
N HIS A 150 10.72 2.59 -14.63
CA HIS A 150 9.66 1.61 -14.84
C HIS A 150 8.66 2.06 -15.89
N ASP A 151 8.09 1.09 -16.59
CA ASP A 151 6.99 1.24 -17.53
C ASP A 151 6.06 0.03 -17.43
N HIS A 152 4.86 0.16 -18.01
CA HIS A 152 3.86 -0.89 -18.03
C HIS A 152 3.25 -0.98 -19.42
N GLY A 153 2.87 -2.19 -19.82
CA GLY A 153 2.18 -2.38 -21.07
C GLY A 153 1.30 -3.62 -21.06
N ASN A 154 0.49 -3.71 -22.07
CA ASN A 154 -0.40 -4.83 -22.29
C ASN A 154 -0.24 -5.33 -23.73
N ASP A 155 0.41 -6.48 -23.88
CA ASP A 155 0.62 -7.16 -25.17
C ASP A 155 -0.43 -8.28 -25.37
N GLY A 156 -1.45 -8.40 -24.49
CA GLY A 156 -2.53 -9.37 -24.55
C GLY A 156 -3.82 -8.80 -25.13
N ASP A 157 -4.89 -9.60 -25.10
CA ASP A 157 -6.18 -9.28 -25.70
C ASP A 157 -7.24 -8.80 -24.70
N GLY A 158 -7.00 -8.99 -23.40
CA GLY A 158 -7.86 -8.56 -22.30
C GLY A 158 -7.32 -7.36 -21.52
N PRO A 159 -8.14 -6.74 -20.65
CA PRO A 159 -7.69 -5.65 -19.78
C PRO A 159 -6.67 -6.16 -18.76
N VAL A 160 -5.72 -5.30 -18.40
CA VAL A 160 -4.80 -5.52 -17.28
C VAL A 160 -5.14 -4.55 -16.18
N ILE A 161 -5.45 -5.07 -14.98
CA ILE A 161 -5.91 -4.31 -13.82
C ILE A 161 -5.12 -4.73 -12.59
N TRP A 162 -4.62 -3.74 -11.84
CA TRP A 162 -3.94 -3.97 -10.57
C TRP A 162 -4.24 -2.89 -9.55
N VAL A 163 -4.04 -3.20 -8.28
CA VAL A 163 -4.00 -2.22 -7.20
C VAL A 163 -2.59 -1.68 -7.07
N ASP A 164 -2.42 -0.38 -7.22
CA ASP A 164 -1.21 0.34 -6.83
C ASP A 164 -1.27 0.71 -5.35
N GLY A 165 -0.17 0.54 -4.62
CA GLY A 165 0.07 1.10 -3.30
C GLY A 165 1.36 1.91 -3.31
N LEU A 166 1.33 3.18 -2.87
CA LEU A 166 2.49 4.06 -2.86
C LEU A 166 2.63 4.80 -1.53
N ASP A 167 3.84 5.20 -1.22
CA ASP A 167 4.20 6.02 -0.06
C ASP A 167 4.23 7.54 -0.37
N ILE A 168 3.49 7.98 -1.39
CA ILE A 168 3.46 9.39 -1.87
C ILE A 168 3.24 10.38 -0.74
N ALA A 169 2.28 10.11 0.16
CA ALA A 169 1.97 11.06 1.23
C ALA A 169 3.11 11.19 2.25
N LEU A 170 3.87 10.10 2.50
CA LEU A 170 5.07 10.14 3.34
C LEU A 170 6.19 10.92 2.65
N VAL A 171 6.43 10.67 1.37
CA VAL A 171 7.43 11.38 0.56
C VAL A 171 7.12 12.87 0.50
N ASN A 172 5.84 13.24 0.30
CA ASN A 172 5.38 14.63 0.28
C ASN A 172 5.46 15.30 1.66
N PHE A 173 5.28 14.55 2.75
CA PHE A 173 5.50 15.06 4.09
C PHE A 173 6.95 15.50 4.32
N PHE A 174 7.92 14.80 3.71
CA PHE A 174 9.33 15.19 3.71
C PHE A 174 9.69 16.20 2.63
N GLU A 175 8.72 16.70 1.85
CA GLU A 175 8.94 17.62 0.71
C GLU A 175 9.93 17.07 -0.34
N ALA A 176 10.01 15.72 -0.44
CA ALA A 176 10.95 15.00 -1.30
C ALA A 176 10.29 14.42 -2.58
N GLY A 177 9.09 14.91 -2.92
CA GLY A 177 8.29 14.39 -4.03
C GLY A 177 8.74 14.98 -5.37
N PHE A 178 9.30 14.17 -6.26
CA PHE A 178 9.59 14.55 -7.64
C PHE A 178 9.64 13.32 -8.56
N GLY A 179 9.63 13.55 -9.87
CA GLY A 179 9.69 12.52 -10.88
C GLY A 179 10.38 12.98 -12.15
N GLN A 180 10.69 12.02 -13.02
CA GLN A 180 11.34 12.25 -14.30
C GLN A 180 10.78 11.29 -15.35
N GLY A 181 10.45 11.82 -16.55
CA GLY A 181 10.12 11.02 -17.72
C GLY A 181 11.37 10.41 -18.35
N TYR A 182 11.20 9.27 -18.99
CA TYR A 182 12.23 8.64 -19.84
C TYR A 182 12.17 9.23 -21.26
N ASN A 183 13.25 9.08 -22.03
CA ASN A 183 13.29 9.62 -23.40
C ASN A 183 12.35 8.89 -24.37
N ASP A 184 12.11 7.61 -24.12
CA ASP A 184 11.24 6.74 -24.94
C ASP A 184 10.01 6.27 -24.15
N LYS A 185 8.98 5.78 -24.85
CA LYS A 185 7.78 5.19 -24.20
C LYS A 185 8.11 3.97 -23.34
N ARG A 186 9.14 3.19 -23.70
CA ARG A 186 9.59 1.99 -22.96
C ARG A 186 11.06 2.13 -22.60
N GLN A 187 11.44 1.66 -21.42
CA GLN A 187 12.84 1.59 -21.03
C GLN A 187 13.57 0.46 -21.77
N GLN A 188 14.88 0.58 -21.86
CA GLN A 188 15.72 -0.50 -22.40
C GLN A 188 15.71 -1.71 -21.47
N ILE A 189 15.40 -2.89 -22.00
CA ILE A 189 15.52 -4.17 -21.29
C ILE A 189 16.97 -4.62 -21.35
N THR A 190 17.60 -4.79 -20.19
CA THR A 190 19.03 -5.12 -20.03
C THR A 190 19.25 -6.46 -19.36
N ARG A 191 18.18 -7.08 -18.83
CA ARG A 191 18.22 -8.37 -18.13
C ARG A 191 17.03 -9.24 -18.56
N PRO A 192 17.21 -10.58 -18.61
CA PRO A 192 16.10 -11.48 -18.89
C PRO A 192 15.03 -11.40 -17.78
N GLU A 193 13.81 -11.75 -18.13
CA GLU A 193 12.71 -11.89 -17.20
C GLU A 193 13.03 -12.88 -16.08
N GLY A 194 12.72 -12.54 -14.84
CA GLY A 194 12.98 -13.37 -13.66
C GLY A 194 14.43 -13.37 -13.18
N ALA A 195 15.32 -12.54 -13.75
CA ALA A 195 16.73 -12.47 -13.35
C ALA A 195 16.90 -12.12 -11.87
N SER A 196 16.12 -11.18 -11.36
CA SER A 196 16.15 -10.80 -9.94
C SER A 196 15.66 -11.93 -9.03
N LEU A 197 14.56 -12.58 -9.41
CA LEU A 197 14.01 -13.72 -8.66
C LEU A 197 14.97 -14.93 -8.67
N ALA A 198 15.56 -15.25 -9.83
CA ALA A 198 16.54 -16.32 -9.94
C ALA A 198 17.78 -16.08 -9.06
N ARG A 199 18.22 -14.82 -8.98
CA ARG A 199 19.41 -14.45 -8.22
C ARG A 199 19.20 -14.41 -6.71
N PHE A 200 18.01 -14.01 -6.24
CA PHE A 200 17.77 -13.69 -4.82
C PHE A 200 16.60 -14.48 -4.19
N GLY A 201 15.79 -15.19 -4.98
CA GLY A 201 14.52 -15.76 -4.51
C GLY A 201 14.55 -17.24 -4.12
N SER A 202 15.73 -17.88 -4.01
CA SER A 202 15.84 -19.32 -3.78
C SER A 202 16.37 -19.72 -2.39
N GLY A 203 16.44 -18.78 -1.44
CA GLY A 203 17.01 -19.02 -0.12
C GLY A 203 18.54 -19.04 -0.10
N MET A 204 19.19 -18.82 -1.25
CA MET A 204 20.63 -18.62 -1.39
C MET A 204 20.90 -17.24 -2.00
N LEU A 205 21.98 -16.58 -1.54
CA LEU A 205 22.39 -15.28 -2.04
C LEU A 205 23.74 -15.37 -2.74
N PRO A 206 24.01 -14.49 -3.72
CA PRO A 206 25.39 -14.28 -4.18
C PRO A 206 26.30 -13.92 -2.99
N ILE A 207 27.57 -14.32 -3.04
CA ILE A 207 28.53 -14.05 -1.96
C ILE A 207 28.61 -12.55 -1.64
N GLU A 208 28.55 -11.71 -2.68
CA GLU A 208 28.48 -10.25 -2.56
C GLU A 208 27.06 -9.79 -2.93
N ALA A 209 26.10 -9.93 -2.00
CA ALA A 209 24.73 -9.54 -2.21
C ALA A 209 24.47 -8.17 -1.57
N ASN A 210 23.98 -7.22 -2.38
CA ASN A 210 23.46 -5.94 -1.92
C ASN A 210 22.21 -5.56 -2.74
N SER A 211 21.39 -4.68 -2.20
CA SER A 211 20.32 -4.05 -2.96
C SER A 211 20.79 -2.69 -3.48
N PRO A 212 20.69 -2.42 -4.78
CA PRO A 212 21.01 -1.10 -5.33
C PRO A 212 19.95 -0.04 -5.05
N PHE A 213 18.85 -0.40 -4.34
CA PHE A 213 17.66 0.42 -4.18
C PHE A 213 17.36 0.75 -2.70
N GLY A 214 18.35 1.23 -1.94
CA GLY A 214 18.14 1.86 -0.64
C GLY A 214 17.36 1.04 0.37
N GLY A 215 17.62 -0.26 0.52
CA GLY A 215 16.94 -1.16 1.46
C GLY A 215 15.63 -1.77 0.90
N THR A 216 15.27 -1.49 -0.35
CA THR A 216 14.22 -2.23 -1.06
C THR A 216 14.77 -3.59 -1.50
N SER A 217 13.93 -4.63 -1.46
CA SER A 217 14.26 -5.95 -2.00
C SER A 217 14.77 -5.84 -3.45
N PRO A 218 15.84 -6.56 -3.81
CA PRO A 218 16.29 -6.66 -5.19
C PRO A 218 15.39 -7.53 -6.07
N ILE A 219 14.41 -8.23 -5.50
CA ILE A 219 13.40 -9.00 -6.23
C ILE A 219 12.26 -8.04 -6.61
N PHE A 220 11.99 -7.89 -7.91
CA PHE A 220 10.93 -7.00 -8.38
C PHE A 220 9.57 -7.68 -8.45
N SER A 221 9.53 -9.00 -8.63
CA SER A 221 8.29 -9.76 -8.74
C SER A 221 8.30 -10.94 -7.79
N TYR A 222 7.23 -11.04 -7.00
CA TYR A 222 6.92 -12.18 -6.14
C TYR A 222 5.71 -12.90 -6.74
N PRO A 223 5.93 -14.01 -7.49
CA PRO A 223 4.85 -14.76 -8.13
C PRO A 223 3.86 -15.31 -7.11
N TYR A 224 2.57 -15.17 -7.41
CA TYR A 224 1.51 -15.60 -6.50
C TYR A 224 1.54 -17.09 -6.19
N ASP A 225 1.79 -17.92 -7.20
CA ASP A 225 1.86 -19.38 -7.00
C ASP A 225 2.86 -19.77 -5.90
N ARG A 226 4.04 -19.15 -5.87
CA ARG A 226 5.04 -19.37 -4.82
C ARG A 226 4.60 -18.82 -3.46
N SER A 227 3.99 -17.67 -3.45
CA SER A 227 3.52 -17.02 -2.21
C SER A 227 2.36 -17.80 -1.61
N ARG A 228 1.44 -18.28 -2.47
CA ARG A 228 0.32 -19.15 -2.10
C ARG A 228 0.80 -20.48 -1.55
N GLU A 229 1.73 -21.14 -2.23
CA GLU A 229 2.36 -22.38 -1.77
C GLU A 229 2.97 -22.20 -0.37
N ALA A 230 3.73 -21.12 -0.17
CA ALA A 230 4.37 -20.85 1.11
C ALA A 230 3.37 -20.67 2.26
N VAL A 231 2.29 -19.89 2.06
CA VAL A 231 1.30 -19.64 3.12
C VAL A 231 0.42 -20.86 3.37
N THR A 232 0.12 -21.66 2.36
CA THR A 232 -0.63 -22.93 2.54
C THR A 232 0.25 -24.00 3.19
N ALA A 233 1.54 -24.06 2.90
CA ALA A 233 2.48 -24.92 3.61
C ALA A 233 2.59 -24.54 5.09
N LEU A 234 2.61 -23.26 5.43
CA LEU A 234 2.55 -22.79 6.82
C LEU A 234 1.25 -23.25 7.48
N ALA A 235 0.11 -23.15 6.81
CA ALA A 235 -1.19 -23.58 7.31
C ALA A 235 -1.25 -25.09 7.56
N ALA A 236 -0.62 -25.88 6.71
CA ALA A 236 -0.53 -27.35 6.90
C ALA A 236 0.44 -27.75 8.03
N ALA A 237 1.38 -26.89 8.42
CA ALA A 237 2.42 -27.19 9.41
C ALA A 237 1.99 -26.96 10.87
N GLY A 238 0.89 -26.24 11.14
CA GLY A 238 0.49 -25.95 12.52
C GLY A 238 -0.80 -25.16 12.66
N ALA A 239 -1.14 -24.83 13.91
CA ALA A 239 -2.30 -24.00 14.20
C ALA A 239 -2.10 -22.54 13.78
N PRO A 240 -3.18 -21.82 13.42
CA PRO A 240 -3.10 -20.39 13.13
C PRO A 240 -2.76 -19.59 14.40
N ASP A 241 -2.06 -18.47 14.23
CA ASP A 241 -1.91 -17.46 15.28
C ASP A 241 -3.27 -16.83 15.59
N ASP A 242 -3.57 -16.62 16.86
CA ASP A 242 -4.87 -16.14 17.31
C ASP A 242 -5.24 -14.75 16.76
N HIS A 243 -4.26 -13.90 16.45
CA HIS A 243 -4.46 -12.51 16.00
C HIS A 243 -4.18 -12.31 14.50
N PHE A 244 -3.33 -13.16 13.92
CA PHE A 244 -2.83 -12.99 12.56
C PHE A 244 -3.11 -14.19 11.64
N ALA A 245 -3.78 -15.24 12.11
CA ALA A 245 -3.97 -16.47 11.36
C ALA A 245 -2.63 -17.04 10.82
N HIS A 246 -2.59 -17.58 9.60
CA HIS A 246 -1.32 -17.99 8.98
C HIS A 246 -0.80 -16.86 8.10
N THR A 247 0.07 -16.03 8.63
CA THR A 247 0.58 -14.85 7.92
C THR A 247 2.08 -14.93 7.67
N LEU A 248 2.46 -14.71 6.43
CA LEU A 248 3.84 -14.54 5.99
C LEU A 248 4.06 -13.13 5.42
N ARG A 249 5.14 -12.47 5.84
CA ARG A 249 5.58 -11.22 5.23
C ARG A 249 6.40 -11.48 3.98
N TYR A 250 6.26 -10.63 2.99
CA TYR A 250 7.22 -10.57 1.89
C TYR A 250 8.52 -9.97 2.40
N ALA A 251 9.57 -10.76 2.32
CA ALA A 251 10.86 -10.41 2.91
C ALA A 251 11.85 -9.85 1.87
N ASN A 252 12.65 -8.88 2.30
CA ASN A 252 13.87 -8.52 1.60
C ASN A 252 14.92 -9.61 1.85
N PRO A 253 15.40 -10.34 0.85
CA PRO A 253 16.35 -11.43 1.05
C PRO A 253 17.72 -10.95 1.57
N ILE A 254 18.05 -9.67 1.45
CA ILE A 254 19.35 -9.13 1.87
C ILE A 254 19.46 -9.02 3.40
N ASP A 255 18.38 -8.63 4.07
CA ASP A 255 18.39 -8.35 5.52
C ASP A 255 17.28 -9.08 6.30
N GLY A 256 16.38 -9.79 5.61
CA GLY A 256 15.22 -10.45 6.20
C GLY A 256 14.13 -9.50 6.68
N GLY A 257 14.27 -8.19 6.44
CA GLY A 257 13.26 -7.17 6.74
C GLY A 257 12.07 -7.19 5.77
N TRP A 258 11.23 -6.16 5.81
CA TRP A 258 10.15 -5.97 4.84
C TRP A 258 10.72 -5.78 3.43
N ALA A 259 9.99 -6.26 2.42
CA ALA A 259 10.42 -6.13 1.03
C ALA A 259 10.63 -4.68 0.58
N MET A 260 9.94 -3.73 1.22
CA MET A 260 10.07 -2.30 0.95
C MET A 260 10.35 -1.52 2.24
N PRO A 261 11.20 -0.48 2.20
CA PRO A 261 11.61 0.26 3.40
C PRO A 261 10.48 1.08 4.05
N THR A 262 9.47 1.46 3.27
CA THR A 262 8.37 2.33 3.70
C THR A 262 7.02 1.63 3.75
N ILE A 263 6.87 0.51 3.02
CA ILE A 263 5.62 -0.24 2.91
C ILE A 263 5.86 -1.68 3.35
N ALA A 264 5.18 -2.11 4.41
CA ALA A 264 5.10 -3.49 4.83
C ALA A 264 4.09 -4.25 3.95
N THR A 265 4.39 -5.48 3.57
CA THR A 265 3.52 -6.32 2.73
C THR A 265 3.49 -7.74 3.24
N TRP A 266 2.31 -8.38 3.21
CA TRP A 266 2.13 -9.74 3.70
C TRP A 266 1.01 -10.47 2.96
N LEU A 267 1.02 -11.79 3.10
CA LEU A 267 -0.04 -12.69 2.66
C LEU A 267 -0.57 -13.46 3.86
N THR A 268 -1.89 -13.51 4.01
CA THR A 268 -2.57 -14.23 5.10
C THR A 268 -3.50 -15.28 4.54
N HIS A 269 -3.39 -16.50 5.04
CA HIS A 269 -4.36 -17.57 4.85
C HIS A 269 -5.23 -17.66 6.10
N LEU A 270 -6.54 -17.52 5.92
CA LEU A 270 -7.55 -17.69 6.96
C LEU A 270 -8.25 -19.04 6.75
N PRO A 271 -8.10 -19.99 7.68
CA PRO A 271 -8.82 -21.26 7.60
C PRO A 271 -10.34 -21.07 7.65
N GLN A 272 -11.07 -22.02 7.08
CA GLN A 272 -12.53 -22.04 7.18
C GLN A 272 -12.99 -22.03 8.64
N GLY A 273 -13.94 -21.15 8.97
CA GLY A 273 -14.52 -21.00 10.30
C GLY A 273 -13.62 -20.29 11.32
N PHE A 274 -12.40 -19.87 10.92
CA PHE A 274 -11.49 -19.17 11.83
C PHE A 274 -11.86 -17.68 11.96
N ALA A 275 -11.72 -17.16 13.18
CA ALA A 275 -11.84 -15.74 13.48
C ALA A 275 -10.65 -15.29 14.32
N THR A 276 -10.00 -14.23 13.92
CA THR A 276 -8.89 -13.67 14.70
C THR A 276 -9.40 -13.04 16.00
N GLN A 277 -8.55 -12.98 17.02
CA GLN A 277 -8.75 -12.09 18.16
C GLN A 277 -8.49 -10.64 17.77
N ALA A 278 -8.97 -9.70 18.60
CA ALA A 278 -8.85 -8.29 18.28
C ALA A 278 -7.42 -7.78 18.47
N VAL A 279 -6.95 -7.01 17.50
CA VAL A 279 -5.65 -6.34 17.53
C VAL A 279 -5.78 -4.92 16.98
N ARG A 280 -5.00 -3.98 17.52
CA ARG A 280 -4.83 -2.64 16.96
C ARG A 280 -3.35 -2.28 16.88
N SER A 281 -2.98 -1.49 15.90
CA SER A 281 -1.61 -0.98 15.72
C SER A 281 -1.63 0.42 15.14
N THR A 282 -0.53 1.14 15.28
CA THR A 282 -0.44 2.54 14.83
C THR A 282 -0.42 2.68 13.30
N ASP A 283 -0.03 1.63 12.58
CA ASP A 283 -0.01 1.62 11.12
C ASP A 283 -1.43 1.56 10.53
N ALA A 284 -1.63 2.29 9.44
CA ALA A 284 -2.81 2.15 8.61
C ALA A 284 -2.61 1.01 7.61
N GLN A 285 -3.65 0.19 7.40
CA GLN A 285 -3.56 -1.01 6.57
C GLN A 285 -4.55 -0.97 5.41
N VAL A 286 -4.15 -1.62 4.32
CA VAL A 286 -5.01 -1.94 3.19
C VAL A 286 -5.01 -3.45 3.02
N VAL A 287 -6.20 -4.04 2.92
CA VAL A 287 -6.40 -5.48 2.74
C VAL A 287 -7.13 -5.71 1.43
N VAL A 288 -6.65 -6.66 0.63
CA VAL A 288 -7.26 -7.08 -0.64
C VAL A 288 -7.53 -8.58 -0.58
N VAL A 289 -8.76 -8.99 -0.87
CA VAL A 289 -9.11 -10.42 -0.91
C VAL A 289 -8.64 -11.02 -2.22
N LEU A 290 -7.78 -12.04 -2.16
CA LEU A 290 -7.30 -12.75 -3.35
C LEU A 290 -8.13 -14.00 -3.65
N GLU A 291 -8.49 -14.74 -2.61
CA GLU A 291 -9.30 -15.95 -2.71
C GLU A 291 -10.34 -16.00 -1.59
N GLY A 292 -11.54 -16.47 -1.91
CA GLY A 292 -12.61 -16.68 -0.94
C GLY A 292 -13.35 -15.41 -0.54
N GLU A 293 -13.84 -15.41 0.70
CA GLU A 293 -14.65 -14.34 1.29
C GLU A 293 -14.26 -14.15 2.75
N ILE A 294 -14.14 -12.91 3.19
CA ILE A 294 -13.89 -12.59 4.59
C ILE A 294 -14.92 -11.61 5.15
N GLY A 295 -15.20 -11.75 6.44
CA GLY A 295 -15.79 -10.69 7.24
C GLY A 295 -14.70 -9.91 7.97
N ALA A 296 -14.89 -8.60 8.11
CA ALA A 296 -14.00 -7.72 8.85
C ALA A 296 -14.79 -6.83 9.82
N GLU A 297 -14.33 -6.79 11.07
CA GLU A 297 -14.82 -5.86 12.10
C GLU A 297 -13.72 -4.84 12.38
N ILE A 298 -13.99 -3.56 12.09
CA ILE A 298 -13.03 -2.46 12.28
C ILE A 298 -13.67 -1.38 13.15
N GLY A 299 -13.33 -1.37 14.45
CA GLY A 299 -14.07 -0.60 15.44
C GLY A 299 -15.53 -1.06 15.49
N GLU A 300 -16.47 -0.15 15.18
CA GLU A 300 -17.92 -0.46 15.12
C GLU A 300 -18.37 -0.87 13.71
N ALA A 301 -17.55 -0.65 12.70
CA ALA A 301 -17.89 -0.96 11.30
C ALA A 301 -17.71 -2.47 11.01
N ARG A 302 -18.61 -3.01 10.19
CA ARG A 302 -18.58 -4.40 9.72
C ARG A 302 -18.65 -4.45 8.21
N PHE A 303 -17.84 -5.32 7.64
CA PHE A 303 -17.74 -5.51 6.20
C PHE A 303 -17.80 -7.01 5.86
N THR A 304 -18.41 -7.35 4.74
CA THR A 304 -18.22 -8.60 4.03
C THR A 304 -17.49 -8.29 2.74
N LEU A 305 -16.39 -8.96 2.49
CA LEU A 305 -15.49 -8.69 1.37
C LEU A 305 -15.34 -9.93 0.53
N HIS A 306 -15.51 -9.76 -0.77
CA HIS A 306 -15.36 -10.80 -1.79
C HIS A 306 -14.03 -10.66 -2.52
N GLU A 307 -13.72 -11.61 -3.40
CA GLU A 307 -12.48 -11.58 -4.20
C GLU A 307 -12.31 -10.24 -4.92
N SER A 308 -11.09 -9.70 -4.83
CA SER A 308 -10.64 -8.41 -5.34
C SER A 308 -11.21 -7.17 -4.64
N ASP A 309 -12.09 -7.31 -3.64
CA ASP A 309 -12.52 -6.19 -2.80
C ASP A 309 -11.36 -5.66 -1.96
N ILE A 310 -11.40 -4.35 -1.70
CA ILE A 310 -10.31 -3.61 -1.05
C ILE A 310 -10.85 -2.95 0.23
N LEU A 311 -10.18 -3.15 1.36
CA LEU A 311 -10.54 -2.58 2.66
C LEU A 311 -9.44 -1.65 3.17
N ALA A 312 -9.81 -0.43 3.55
CA ALA A 312 -8.98 0.49 4.33
C ALA A 312 -9.23 0.33 5.83
N VAL A 313 -8.16 0.06 6.57
CA VAL A 313 -8.16 -0.05 8.04
C VAL A 313 -7.37 1.13 8.60
N PRO A 314 -8.00 2.06 9.33
CA PRO A 314 -7.28 3.15 10.00
C PRO A 314 -6.30 2.64 11.04
N GLY A 315 -5.20 3.36 11.24
CA GLY A 315 -4.32 3.12 12.38
C GLY A 315 -5.08 3.20 13.70
N TRP A 316 -4.65 2.45 14.70
CA TRP A 316 -5.21 2.38 16.07
C TRP A 316 -6.67 1.93 16.17
N ALA A 317 -7.31 1.50 15.07
CA ALA A 317 -8.63 0.89 15.09
C ALA A 317 -8.52 -0.59 15.49
N TRP A 318 -9.34 -1.03 16.46
CA TRP A 318 -9.47 -2.46 16.77
C TRP A 318 -10.00 -3.19 15.55
N ARG A 319 -9.32 -4.26 15.13
CA ARG A 319 -9.70 -5.06 13.97
C ARG A 319 -9.77 -6.53 14.30
N ARG A 320 -10.70 -7.22 13.66
CA ARG A 320 -10.86 -8.68 13.62
C ARG A 320 -11.21 -9.10 12.20
N LEU A 321 -10.67 -10.21 11.77
CA LEU A 321 -11.02 -10.84 10.50
C LEU A 321 -11.61 -12.21 10.78
N HIS A 322 -12.57 -12.63 9.97
CA HIS A 322 -13.10 -14.00 10.03
C HIS A 322 -13.39 -14.52 8.63
N ALA A 323 -13.32 -15.82 8.43
CA ALA A 323 -13.57 -16.47 7.17
C ALA A 323 -14.60 -17.60 7.35
N SER A 324 -15.77 -17.48 6.71
CA SER A 324 -16.78 -18.54 6.67
C SER A 324 -16.35 -19.74 5.81
N ARG A 325 -15.52 -19.47 4.81
CA ARG A 325 -14.79 -20.41 3.96
C ARG A 325 -13.32 -20.02 3.95
N GLU A 326 -12.44 -20.96 3.57
CA GLU A 326 -11.02 -20.66 3.39
C GLU A 326 -10.83 -19.43 2.53
N ALA A 327 -9.93 -18.54 2.95
CA ALA A 327 -9.65 -17.29 2.24
C ALA A 327 -8.17 -16.94 2.28
N ILE A 328 -7.69 -16.26 1.23
CA ILE A 328 -6.36 -15.69 1.16
C ILE A 328 -6.48 -14.18 0.92
N VAL A 329 -5.80 -13.41 1.75
CA VAL A 329 -5.79 -11.95 1.65
C VAL A 329 -4.36 -11.43 1.54
N PHE A 330 -4.16 -10.44 0.68
CA PHE A 330 -2.95 -9.65 0.61
C PHE A 330 -3.13 -8.39 1.44
N GLY A 331 -2.11 -8.01 2.20
CA GLY A 331 -2.12 -6.79 2.99
C GLY A 331 -0.89 -5.94 2.76
N PHE A 332 -1.05 -4.62 2.87
CA PHE A 332 0.06 -3.67 2.92
C PHE A 332 -0.23 -2.52 3.87
N SER A 333 0.83 -1.91 4.41
CA SER A 333 0.70 -0.82 5.40
C SER A 333 1.96 0.03 5.47
N ASP A 334 1.87 1.17 6.19
CA ASP A 334 3.01 2.03 6.51
C ASP A 334 3.82 1.56 7.73
N ARG A 335 3.59 0.31 8.21
CA ARG A 335 4.30 -0.30 9.33
C ARG A 335 5.81 -0.27 9.16
N SER A 336 6.32 -0.62 7.97
CA SER A 336 7.77 -0.65 7.72
C SER A 336 8.44 0.69 7.97
N ALA A 337 7.82 1.80 7.55
CA ALA A 337 8.29 3.15 7.85
C ALA A 337 8.22 3.44 9.35
N GLN A 338 7.09 3.13 9.99
CA GLN A 338 6.89 3.39 11.42
C GLN A 338 7.87 2.59 12.29
N GLU A 339 8.17 1.33 11.96
CA GLU A 339 9.18 0.52 12.66
C GLU A 339 10.57 1.15 12.57
N LYS A 340 11.00 1.56 11.37
CA LYS A 340 12.30 2.21 11.15
C LYS A 340 12.44 3.55 11.88
N LEU A 341 11.34 4.28 12.02
CA LEU A 341 11.29 5.55 12.76
C LEU A 341 11.03 5.39 14.26
N GLY A 342 10.79 4.16 14.75
CA GLY A 342 10.51 3.89 16.16
C GLY A 342 9.09 4.26 16.62
N TYR A 343 8.14 4.47 15.69
CA TYR A 343 6.77 4.92 15.99
C TYR A 343 5.76 3.79 16.09
N TRP A 344 6.05 2.61 15.57
CA TRP A 344 5.11 1.50 15.56
C TRP A 344 4.80 0.97 16.96
N ARG A 345 3.52 0.82 17.26
CA ARG A 345 2.97 0.25 18.51
C ARG A 345 1.81 -0.67 18.18
N GLU A 346 1.62 -1.70 19.01
CA GLU A 346 0.55 -2.69 18.87
C GLU A 346 -0.06 -3.02 20.22
N GLU A 347 -1.35 -3.31 20.23
CA GLU A 347 -2.11 -3.85 21.37
C GLU A 347 -2.98 -5.02 20.91
N ARG A 348 -3.14 -6.02 21.78
CA ARG A 348 -3.92 -7.25 21.56
C ARG A 348 -4.95 -7.45 22.67
N ARG A 349 -6.11 -8.03 22.31
CA ARG A 349 -7.18 -8.42 23.24
C ARG A 349 -7.63 -9.82 22.97
#